data_22e936b342d499113c65ce1e0c36057b
#
_entry.id   22e936b342d499113c65ce1e0c36057b
#
_cell.length_a   1.000
_cell.length_b   1.000
_cell.length_c   1.000
_cell.angle_alpha   90.00
_cell.angle_beta   90.00
_cell.angle_gamma   90.00
#
_symmetry.space_group_name_H-M   'P 1'
#
loop_
_entity.id
_entity.type
_entity.pdbx_description
1 polymer ?
#
loop_
_entity_poly.entity_id
_entity_poly.type
_entity_poly.pdbx_seq_one_letter_code
_entity_poly.pdbx_strand_id
1 'polypeptide(L)'
;LESNNVITRKRVVSFLRTLFHESEIQQFERDNAHLEGFDFIDEVLGYFDFTYKISGRDLERIPSYGRLVIVANHPIGTLDGLALLNLIRRVRPDVKVVANEFLSRFKAYEPVLLPIDNMSGNSRRQNLKNIRSHLEQEGAVIIFPAGEVSRMGPTGVRDGKWSKGFLRFAKETRSSILPIHIDGRNSMFFYALSIVAKPLSTLWLIHEMFKQENNTIEFRIGDKVEWEAFVNTDISAKEVAQMFRRHIYRLGKGKTPVFKTRLSIAQPENIQHIRKELQQCELLGETGDNKKIYLFNYQPNTAIMREIGRLRELSFRAVGEGTQSRRDIDAYDRNYMHLVLWDEDELEIAGAYRFCDTNMMLSIQGIDGIYTSSLF
;
A
#
# COMPACT_ATOMS: atom_id res chain seq x y z
N LEU A 1 -10.83 -38.26 -43.43
CA LEU A 1 -11.42 -37.05 -42.79
C LEU A 1 -10.97 -36.88 -41.32
N GLU A 2 -10.81 -37.95 -40.53
CA GLU A 2 -10.33 -37.86 -39.14
C GLU A 2 -8.86 -37.44 -39.03
N SER A 3 -7.99 -37.83 -39.91
CA SER A 3 -6.56 -37.45 -39.95
C SER A 3 -6.35 -35.95 -40.16
N ASN A 4 -7.15 -35.32 -41.02
CA ASN A 4 -7.09 -33.86 -41.24
C ASN A 4 -7.54 -33.05 -40.00
N ASN A 5 -8.50 -33.55 -39.23
CA ASN A 5 -8.95 -32.92 -38.00
C ASN A 5 -7.86 -32.95 -36.92
N VAL A 6 -7.09 -34.04 -36.81
CA VAL A 6 -6.01 -34.17 -35.81
C VAL A 6 -4.84 -33.25 -36.15
N ILE A 7 -4.47 -33.15 -37.42
CA ILE A 7 -3.38 -32.24 -37.88
C ILE A 7 -3.78 -30.77 -37.67
N THR A 8 -5.00 -30.42 -38.02
CA THR A 8 -5.52 -29.06 -37.83
C THR A 8 -5.57 -28.69 -36.34
N ARG A 9 -6.04 -29.62 -35.49
CA ARG A 9 -6.06 -29.43 -34.03
C ARG A 9 -4.65 -29.24 -33.46
N LYS A 10 -3.66 -30.05 -33.88
CA LYS A 10 -2.26 -29.90 -33.44
C LYS A 10 -1.67 -28.54 -33.84
N ARG A 11 -1.93 -28.08 -35.09
CA ARG A 11 -1.47 -26.78 -35.58
C ARG A 11 -2.10 -25.62 -34.80
N VAL A 12 -3.40 -25.67 -34.51
CA VAL A 12 -4.10 -24.68 -33.72
C VAL A 12 -3.56 -24.66 -32.30
N VAL A 13 -3.36 -25.80 -31.65
CA VAL A 13 -2.77 -25.88 -30.31
C VAL A 13 -1.33 -25.32 -30.29
N SER A 14 -0.51 -25.67 -31.28
CA SER A 14 0.86 -25.15 -31.41
C SER A 14 0.85 -23.62 -31.59
N PHE A 15 -0.02 -23.11 -32.45
CA PHE A 15 -0.19 -21.67 -32.64
C PHE A 15 -0.61 -20.96 -31.35
N LEU A 16 -1.58 -21.53 -30.60
CA LEU A 16 -2.01 -20.95 -29.30
C LEU A 16 -0.90 -20.99 -28.27
N ARG A 17 -0.09 -22.04 -28.19
CA ARG A 17 1.07 -22.14 -27.30
C ARG A 17 2.09 -21.05 -27.60
N THR A 18 2.40 -20.80 -28.86
CA THR A 18 3.29 -19.70 -29.26
C THR A 18 2.65 -18.35 -28.95
N LEU A 19 1.37 -18.17 -29.22
CA LEU A 19 0.65 -16.93 -28.99
C LEU A 19 0.60 -16.55 -27.49
N PHE A 20 0.51 -17.56 -26.61
CA PHE A 20 0.48 -17.38 -25.17
C PHE A 20 1.85 -17.52 -24.50
N HIS A 21 2.92 -17.53 -25.27
CA HIS A 21 4.29 -17.58 -24.75
C HIS A 21 4.53 -18.74 -23.75
N GLU A 22 3.86 -19.89 -23.98
CA GLU A 22 3.89 -21.02 -23.05
C GLU A 22 5.33 -21.52 -22.79
N SER A 23 6.17 -21.58 -23.80
CA SER A 23 7.57 -22.03 -23.69
C SER A 23 8.42 -21.06 -22.86
N GLU A 24 8.22 -19.76 -23.07
CA GLU A 24 8.94 -18.70 -22.33
C GLU A 24 8.55 -18.70 -20.86
N ILE A 25 7.25 -18.79 -20.54
CA ILE A 25 6.75 -18.87 -19.17
C ILE A 25 7.31 -20.12 -18.47
N GLN A 26 7.23 -21.29 -19.11
CA GLN A 26 7.75 -22.54 -18.54
C GLN A 26 9.27 -22.51 -18.35
N GLN A 27 10.01 -21.88 -19.26
CA GLN A 27 11.45 -21.70 -19.12
C GLN A 27 11.76 -20.79 -17.94
N PHE A 28 11.09 -19.63 -17.87
CA PHE A 28 11.23 -18.70 -16.75
C PHE A 28 10.93 -19.34 -15.38
N GLU A 29 9.86 -20.15 -15.29
CA GLU A 29 9.54 -20.90 -14.07
C GLU A 29 10.62 -21.92 -13.69
N ARG A 30 11.20 -22.63 -14.67
CA ARG A 30 12.29 -23.58 -14.39
C ARG A 30 13.56 -22.89 -13.90
N ASP A 31 13.93 -21.79 -14.54
CA ASP A 31 15.16 -21.08 -14.22
C ASP A 31 15.06 -20.42 -12.84
N ASN A 32 13.85 -20.02 -12.41
CA ASN A 32 13.56 -19.34 -11.17
C ASN A 32 12.80 -20.20 -10.14
N ALA A 33 12.84 -21.53 -10.26
CA ALA A 33 12.11 -22.45 -9.40
C ALA A 33 12.54 -22.42 -7.91
N HIS A 34 13.68 -21.79 -7.61
CA HIS A 34 14.22 -21.60 -6.28
C HIS A 34 13.73 -20.32 -5.60
N LEU A 35 13.05 -19.44 -6.32
CA LEU A 35 12.53 -18.15 -5.82
C LEU A 35 11.05 -18.27 -5.46
N GLU A 36 10.65 -17.54 -4.41
CA GLU A 36 9.25 -17.43 -4.00
C GLU A 36 8.93 -16.05 -3.42
N GLY A 37 7.66 -15.74 -3.31
CA GLY A 37 7.18 -14.48 -2.74
C GLY A 37 7.69 -13.26 -3.48
N PHE A 38 8.28 -12.34 -2.73
CA PHE A 38 8.75 -11.08 -3.29
C PHE A 38 9.98 -11.20 -4.17
N ASP A 39 10.86 -12.17 -3.92
CA ASP A 39 12.06 -12.38 -4.74
C ASP A 39 11.66 -12.86 -6.14
N PHE A 40 10.65 -13.73 -6.23
CA PHE A 40 10.08 -14.13 -7.52
C PHE A 40 9.38 -12.96 -8.23
N ILE A 41 8.68 -12.09 -7.49
CA ILE A 41 8.06 -10.88 -8.07
C ILE A 41 9.11 -9.94 -8.66
N ASP A 42 10.24 -9.74 -7.98
CA ASP A 42 11.33 -8.90 -8.47
C ASP A 42 11.90 -9.43 -9.78
N GLU A 43 12.08 -10.75 -9.85
CA GLU A 43 12.59 -11.40 -11.05
C GLU A 43 11.59 -11.28 -12.23
N VAL A 44 10.28 -11.45 -11.97
CA VAL A 44 9.25 -11.21 -13.00
C VAL A 44 9.26 -9.78 -13.50
N LEU A 45 9.32 -8.80 -12.61
CA LEU A 45 9.37 -7.37 -13.00
C LEU A 45 10.67 -7.05 -13.75
N GLY A 46 11.80 -7.64 -13.34
CA GLY A 46 13.09 -7.54 -14.02
C GLY A 46 13.07 -8.17 -15.42
N TYR A 47 12.47 -9.35 -15.57
CA TYR A 47 12.33 -10.02 -16.86
C TYR A 47 11.63 -9.16 -17.92
N PHE A 48 10.58 -8.44 -17.51
CA PHE A 48 9.85 -7.52 -18.38
C PHE A 48 10.44 -6.11 -18.44
N ASP A 49 11.53 -5.81 -17.72
CA ASP A 49 11.99 -4.43 -17.47
C ASP A 49 10.80 -3.49 -17.17
N PHE A 50 9.88 -4.00 -16.35
CA PHE A 50 8.64 -3.34 -15.99
C PHE A 50 8.80 -2.59 -14.67
N THR A 51 8.60 -1.29 -14.70
CA THR A 51 8.83 -0.44 -13.53
C THR A 51 7.67 0.50 -13.24
N TYR A 52 7.78 1.29 -12.15
CA TYR A 52 6.76 2.24 -11.77
C TYR A 52 7.35 3.54 -11.23
N LYS A 53 6.56 4.60 -11.38
CA LYS A 53 6.83 5.93 -10.81
C LYS A 53 5.87 6.19 -9.66
N ILE A 54 6.41 6.79 -8.58
CA ILE A 54 5.64 7.26 -7.44
C ILE A 54 6.28 8.52 -6.86
N SER A 55 5.48 9.48 -6.42
CA SER A 55 6.00 10.63 -5.68
C SER A 55 6.37 10.26 -4.24
N GLY A 56 7.40 10.90 -3.67
CA GLY A 56 7.75 10.70 -2.26
C GLY A 56 6.56 11.00 -1.32
N ARG A 57 5.76 12.02 -1.63
CA ARG A 57 4.53 12.34 -0.88
C ARG A 57 3.50 11.20 -0.91
N ASP A 58 3.35 10.53 -2.04
CA ASP A 58 2.42 9.41 -2.17
C ASP A 58 2.92 8.18 -1.39
N LEU A 59 4.21 7.90 -1.45
CA LEU A 59 4.82 6.81 -0.68
C LEU A 59 4.58 6.97 0.83
N GLU A 60 4.69 8.19 1.33
CA GLU A 60 4.45 8.50 2.73
C GLU A 60 2.98 8.33 3.17
N ARG A 61 2.02 8.20 2.25
CA ARG A 61 0.60 7.94 2.58
C ARG A 61 0.33 6.50 2.94
N ILE A 62 1.25 5.57 2.64
CA ILE A 62 1.12 4.17 3.03
C ILE A 62 1.34 4.06 4.54
N PRO A 63 0.34 3.61 5.34
CA PRO A 63 0.53 3.39 6.76
C PRO A 63 1.53 2.26 7.01
N SER A 64 2.49 2.49 7.89
CA SER A 64 3.51 1.47 8.23
C SER A 64 2.98 0.35 9.14
N TYR A 65 1.83 0.52 9.76
CA TYR A 65 1.20 -0.46 10.66
C TYR A 65 -0.33 -0.35 10.63
N GLY A 66 -0.99 -1.31 11.26
CA GLY A 66 -2.45 -1.36 11.38
C GLY A 66 -3.11 -2.12 10.22
N ARG A 67 -4.35 -2.54 10.45
CA ARG A 67 -5.19 -3.26 9.48
C ARG A 67 -5.47 -2.39 8.27
N LEU A 68 -5.14 -2.88 7.08
CA LEU A 68 -5.24 -2.08 5.88
C LEU A 68 -5.82 -2.88 4.71
N VAL A 69 -6.92 -2.39 4.16
CA VAL A 69 -7.43 -2.84 2.87
C VAL A 69 -7.02 -1.84 1.81
N ILE A 70 -6.17 -2.26 0.88
CA ILE A 70 -5.72 -1.45 -0.24
C ILE A 70 -6.61 -1.75 -1.43
N VAL A 71 -7.21 -0.73 -2.04
CA VAL A 71 -8.06 -0.89 -3.21
C VAL A 71 -7.51 -0.09 -4.38
N ALA A 72 -7.45 -0.72 -5.56
CA ALA A 72 -6.94 -0.09 -6.77
C ALA A 72 -7.81 -0.43 -7.99
N ASN A 73 -7.73 0.40 -9.03
CA ASN A 73 -8.14 0.03 -10.37
C ASN A 73 -7.10 -0.94 -10.98
N HIS A 74 -7.50 -1.69 -11.99
CA HIS A 74 -6.71 -2.78 -12.58
C HIS A 74 -6.53 -2.61 -14.09
N PRO A 75 -5.67 -1.68 -14.54
CA PRO A 75 -5.61 -1.30 -15.94
C PRO A 75 -4.95 -2.32 -16.87
N ILE A 76 -3.93 -3.03 -16.41
CA ILE A 76 -3.07 -3.89 -17.24
C ILE A 76 -3.35 -5.38 -17.00
N GLY A 77 -3.35 -5.82 -15.74
CA GLY A 77 -3.49 -7.21 -15.34
C GLY A 77 -2.39 -7.65 -14.38
N THR A 78 -1.76 -8.81 -14.62
CA THR A 78 -0.80 -9.38 -13.67
C THR A 78 0.32 -8.41 -13.28
N LEU A 79 0.93 -7.71 -14.23
CA LEU A 79 2.09 -6.86 -13.95
C LEU A 79 1.78 -5.64 -13.07
N ASP A 80 0.62 -5.01 -13.21
CA ASP A 80 0.27 -3.89 -12.32
C ASP A 80 -0.01 -4.36 -10.88
N GLY A 81 -0.54 -5.58 -10.72
CA GLY A 81 -0.72 -6.22 -9.42
C GLY A 81 0.61 -6.54 -8.74
N LEU A 82 1.57 -7.11 -9.48
CA LEU A 82 2.91 -7.43 -8.99
C LEU A 82 3.71 -6.16 -8.66
N ALA A 83 3.64 -5.15 -9.53
CA ALA A 83 4.27 -3.84 -9.28
C ALA A 83 3.68 -3.15 -8.03
N LEU A 84 2.36 -3.27 -7.80
CA LEU A 84 1.74 -2.74 -6.59
C LEU A 84 2.19 -3.50 -5.34
N LEU A 85 2.29 -4.83 -5.38
CA LEU A 85 2.86 -5.63 -4.29
C LEU A 85 4.31 -5.20 -4.00
N ASN A 86 5.15 -5.09 -5.03
CA ASN A 86 6.54 -4.64 -4.92
C ASN A 86 6.64 -3.23 -4.29
N LEU A 87 5.76 -2.31 -4.67
CA LEU A 87 5.71 -0.97 -4.09
C LEU A 87 5.34 -1.02 -2.60
N ILE A 88 4.23 -1.70 -2.27
CA ILE A 88 3.67 -1.68 -0.91
C ILE A 88 4.60 -2.38 0.08
N ARG A 89 5.31 -3.46 -0.31
CA ARG A 89 6.25 -4.17 0.58
C ARG A 89 7.35 -3.30 1.14
N ARG A 90 7.69 -2.20 0.46
CA ARG A 90 8.74 -1.25 0.92
C ARG A 90 8.38 -0.59 2.26
N VAL A 91 7.09 -0.56 2.59
CA VAL A 91 6.54 0.01 3.84
C VAL A 91 5.84 -1.05 4.67
N ARG A 92 5.20 -2.03 3.99
CA ARG A 92 4.39 -3.10 4.57
C ARG A 92 4.87 -4.46 4.02
N PRO A 93 5.91 -5.03 4.61
CA PRO A 93 6.41 -6.35 4.19
C PRO A 93 5.40 -7.48 4.39
N ASP A 94 4.39 -7.26 5.23
CA ASP A 94 3.27 -8.15 5.51
C ASP A 94 2.17 -8.11 4.43
N VAL A 95 2.31 -7.30 3.39
CA VAL A 95 1.26 -7.14 2.37
C VAL A 95 1.03 -8.42 1.58
N LYS A 96 -0.25 -8.75 1.37
CA LYS A 96 -0.70 -9.83 0.48
C LYS A 96 -1.74 -9.32 -0.50
N VAL A 97 -1.87 -10.00 -1.66
CA VAL A 97 -2.88 -9.66 -2.66
C VAL A 97 -3.94 -10.74 -2.77
N VAL A 98 -5.18 -10.30 -2.85
CA VAL A 98 -6.31 -11.18 -3.17
C VAL A 98 -6.33 -11.45 -4.66
N ALA A 99 -6.15 -12.71 -5.04
CA ALA A 99 -6.08 -13.13 -6.44
C ALA A 99 -7.03 -14.30 -6.72
N ASN A 100 -7.30 -14.51 -8.01
CA ASN A 100 -8.08 -15.65 -8.47
C ASN A 100 -7.24 -16.95 -8.44
N GLU A 101 -7.93 -18.08 -8.53
CA GLU A 101 -7.33 -19.42 -8.52
C GLU A 101 -6.26 -19.63 -9.60
N PHE A 102 -6.31 -18.89 -10.72
CA PHE A 102 -5.32 -19.04 -11.78
C PHE A 102 -3.92 -18.68 -11.30
N LEU A 103 -3.76 -17.57 -10.59
CA LEU A 103 -2.46 -17.17 -10.04
C LEU A 103 -1.99 -18.09 -8.91
N SER A 104 -2.91 -18.69 -8.16
CA SER A 104 -2.54 -19.63 -7.08
C SER A 104 -1.98 -20.99 -7.59
N ARG A 105 -2.01 -21.24 -8.89
CA ARG A 105 -1.32 -22.41 -9.50
C ARG A 105 0.18 -22.25 -9.53
N PHE A 106 0.68 -21.02 -9.51
CA PHE A 106 2.10 -20.71 -9.47
C PHE A 106 2.55 -20.71 -8.00
N LYS A 107 3.19 -21.78 -7.56
CA LYS A 107 3.65 -21.95 -6.15
C LYS A 107 4.52 -20.78 -5.67
N ALA A 108 5.30 -20.22 -6.56
CA ALA A 108 6.17 -19.08 -6.25
C ALA A 108 5.43 -17.86 -5.66
N TYR A 109 4.13 -17.69 -5.95
CA TYR A 109 3.35 -16.58 -5.37
C TYR A 109 2.65 -16.93 -4.05
N GLU A 110 2.67 -18.19 -3.60
CA GLU A 110 1.93 -18.65 -2.42
C GLU A 110 2.16 -17.77 -1.17
N PRO A 111 3.39 -17.33 -0.84
CA PRO A 111 3.63 -16.51 0.35
C PRO A 111 2.90 -15.16 0.35
N VAL A 112 2.62 -14.60 -0.83
CA VAL A 112 2.06 -13.26 -1.02
C VAL A 112 0.63 -13.25 -1.53
N LEU A 113 0.03 -14.43 -1.80
CA LEU A 113 -1.34 -14.55 -2.28
C LEU A 113 -2.32 -14.91 -1.17
N LEU A 114 -3.52 -14.34 -1.29
CA LEU A 114 -4.72 -14.77 -0.60
C LEU A 114 -5.74 -15.21 -1.69
N PRO A 115 -5.85 -16.50 -1.99
CA PRO A 115 -6.70 -16.96 -3.07
C PRO A 115 -8.17 -16.71 -2.75
N ILE A 116 -8.93 -16.22 -3.74
CA ILE A 116 -10.39 -16.27 -3.73
C ILE A 116 -10.83 -17.25 -4.81
N ASP A 117 -11.40 -18.35 -4.36
CA ASP A 117 -11.98 -19.36 -5.21
C ASP A 117 -13.44 -19.00 -5.53
N ASN A 118 -13.81 -19.07 -6.82
CA ASN A 118 -15.20 -19.01 -7.26
C ASN A 118 -15.90 -20.38 -7.14
N MET A 119 -15.17 -21.41 -6.75
CA MET A 119 -15.69 -22.76 -6.57
C MET A 119 -16.34 -22.96 -5.20
N SER A 120 -17.09 -24.01 -5.04
CA SER A 120 -18.11 -24.20 -4.00
C SER A 120 -17.62 -24.45 -2.57
N GLY A 121 -18.40 -23.97 -1.60
CA GLY A 121 -18.53 -24.56 -0.26
C GLY A 121 -17.40 -24.24 0.72
N ASN A 122 -16.61 -25.24 1.10
CA ASN A 122 -15.66 -25.17 2.21
C ASN A 122 -14.39 -24.40 1.88
N SER A 123 -13.86 -24.53 0.68
CA SER A 123 -12.68 -23.81 0.19
C SER A 123 -12.91 -22.29 0.23
N ARG A 124 -14.03 -21.83 -0.30
CA ARG A 124 -14.40 -20.40 -0.28
C ARG A 124 -14.48 -19.83 1.15
N ARG A 125 -15.07 -20.60 2.10
CA ARG A 125 -15.17 -20.16 3.50
C ARG A 125 -13.78 -20.02 4.12
N GLN A 126 -12.90 -20.99 3.86
CA GLN A 126 -11.52 -20.95 4.37
C GLN A 126 -10.74 -19.77 3.80
N ASN A 127 -10.83 -19.52 2.51
CA ASN A 127 -10.16 -18.39 1.86
C ASN A 127 -10.62 -17.03 2.42
N LEU A 128 -11.93 -16.86 2.63
CA LEU A 128 -12.48 -15.65 3.28
C LEU A 128 -12.01 -15.52 4.74
N LYS A 129 -11.86 -16.65 5.45
CA LYS A 129 -11.32 -16.67 6.81
C LYS A 129 -9.84 -16.26 6.83
N ASN A 130 -9.04 -16.74 5.88
CA ASN A 130 -7.63 -16.41 5.80
C ASN A 130 -7.41 -14.90 5.55
N ILE A 131 -8.20 -14.28 4.67
CA ILE A 131 -8.16 -12.82 4.43
C ILE A 131 -8.49 -12.07 5.72
N ARG A 132 -9.56 -12.50 6.43
CA ARG A 132 -9.95 -11.86 7.69
C ARG A 132 -8.88 -12.02 8.76
N SER A 133 -8.36 -13.23 8.96
CA SER A 133 -7.32 -13.50 9.94
C SER A 133 -6.06 -12.68 9.69
N HIS A 134 -5.65 -12.52 8.42
CA HIS A 134 -4.51 -11.68 8.08
C HIS A 134 -4.73 -10.21 8.46
N LEU A 135 -5.93 -9.68 8.20
CA LEU A 135 -6.29 -8.32 8.62
C LEU A 135 -6.37 -8.20 10.15
N GLU A 136 -6.93 -9.19 10.86
CA GLU A 136 -7.01 -9.22 12.32
C GLU A 136 -5.62 -9.26 13.00
N GLN A 137 -4.61 -9.79 12.30
CA GLN A 137 -3.20 -9.74 12.68
C GLN A 137 -2.49 -8.45 12.26
N GLU A 138 -3.25 -7.37 12.04
CA GLU A 138 -2.77 -6.06 11.63
C GLU A 138 -2.14 -6.03 10.22
N GLY A 139 -2.42 -7.03 9.38
CA GLY A 139 -1.87 -7.18 8.04
C GLY A 139 -2.48 -6.22 7.00
N ALA A 140 -1.78 -6.08 5.87
CA ALA A 140 -2.24 -5.31 4.70
C ALA A 140 -2.70 -6.24 3.57
N VAL A 141 -3.83 -5.92 2.93
CA VAL A 141 -4.43 -6.73 1.86
C VAL A 141 -4.77 -5.87 0.65
N ILE A 142 -4.20 -6.20 -0.50
CA ILE A 142 -4.55 -5.57 -1.79
C ILE A 142 -5.74 -6.30 -2.39
N ILE A 143 -6.73 -5.53 -2.83
CA ILE A 143 -7.92 -6.04 -3.52
C ILE A 143 -8.17 -5.19 -4.77
N PHE A 144 -8.41 -5.85 -5.89
CA PHE A 144 -8.90 -5.24 -7.13
C PHE A 144 -10.41 -5.49 -7.24
N PRO A 145 -11.28 -4.54 -6.81
CA PRO A 145 -12.71 -4.83 -6.62
C PRO A 145 -13.49 -5.06 -7.92
N ALA A 146 -12.92 -4.69 -9.07
CA ALA A 146 -13.51 -4.98 -10.38
C ALA A 146 -13.51 -6.48 -10.70
N GLY A 147 -12.53 -7.24 -10.17
CA GLY A 147 -12.33 -8.67 -10.46
C GLY A 147 -11.88 -8.97 -11.89
N GLU A 148 -11.65 -7.93 -12.68
CA GLU A 148 -11.15 -8.00 -14.06
C GLU A 148 -10.39 -6.71 -14.42
N VAL A 149 -9.62 -6.75 -15.49
CA VAL A 149 -8.90 -5.57 -15.98
C VAL A 149 -9.83 -4.49 -16.54
N SER A 150 -9.36 -3.25 -16.50
CA SER A 150 -10.06 -2.09 -17.08
C SER A 150 -10.31 -2.29 -18.58
N ARG A 151 -11.46 -1.81 -19.05
CA ARG A 151 -11.88 -1.93 -20.45
C ARG A 151 -12.31 -0.58 -21.00
N MET A 152 -12.34 -0.49 -22.34
CA MET A 152 -12.84 0.68 -23.03
C MET A 152 -14.36 0.82 -22.83
N GLY A 153 -14.79 2.01 -22.43
CA GLY A 153 -16.19 2.38 -22.31
C GLY A 153 -16.44 3.82 -22.78
N PRO A 154 -17.67 4.32 -22.70
CA PRO A 154 -18.03 5.68 -23.18
C PRO A 154 -17.23 6.81 -22.51
N THR A 155 -16.71 6.56 -21.29
CA THR A 155 -15.93 7.56 -20.53
C THR A 155 -14.41 7.26 -20.54
N GLY A 156 -13.96 6.47 -21.50
CA GLY A 156 -12.56 6.01 -21.65
C GLY A 156 -12.30 4.66 -20.99
N VAL A 157 -11.01 4.32 -20.84
CA VAL A 157 -10.59 3.06 -20.23
C VAL A 157 -10.80 3.12 -18.73
N ARG A 158 -11.61 2.21 -18.20
CA ARG A 158 -11.95 2.13 -16.78
C ARG A 158 -12.38 0.72 -16.37
N ASP A 159 -12.24 0.46 -15.07
CA ASP A 159 -12.84 -0.73 -14.47
C ASP A 159 -14.35 -0.80 -14.72
N GLY A 160 -14.86 -2.00 -14.75
CA GLY A 160 -16.28 -2.28 -14.68
C GLY A 160 -16.91 -1.87 -13.34
N LYS A 161 -18.04 -2.46 -12.99
CA LYS A 161 -18.67 -2.25 -11.68
C LYS A 161 -17.84 -2.92 -10.59
N TRP A 162 -17.58 -2.21 -9.51
CA TRP A 162 -16.87 -2.75 -8.37
C TRP A 162 -17.77 -3.62 -7.50
N SER A 163 -17.24 -4.76 -7.06
CA SER A 163 -17.88 -5.63 -6.09
C SER A 163 -17.79 -5.03 -4.69
N LYS A 164 -18.72 -5.41 -3.81
CA LYS A 164 -18.75 -4.96 -2.41
C LYS A 164 -17.91 -5.81 -1.45
N GLY A 165 -17.17 -6.82 -1.95
CA GLY A 165 -16.43 -7.77 -1.14
C GLY A 165 -15.42 -7.13 -0.21
N PHE A 166 -14.64 -6.17 -0.71
CA PHE A 166 -13.64 -5.44 0.07
C PHE A 166 -14.25 -4.64 1.24
N LEU A 167 -15.43 -4.06 1.05
CA LEU A 167 -16.15 -3.33 2.11
C LEU A 167 -16.56 -4.26 3.25
N ARG A 168 -16.91 -5.51 2.92
CA ARG A 168 -17.24 -6.50 3.94
C ARG A 168 -16.05 -6.79 4.84
N PHE A 169 -14.87 -7.05 4.25
CA PHE A 169 -13.63 -7.24 5.02
C PHE A 169 -13.29 -6.02 5.87
N ALA A 170 -13.27 -4.84 5.26
CA ALA A 170 -12.97 -3.61 5.96
C ALA A 170 -13.92 -3.34 7.14
N LYS A 171 -15.24 -3.62 6.96
CA LYS A 171 -16.23 -3.49 8.02
C LYS A 171 -16.04 -4.51 9.15
N GLU A 172 -15.89 -5.80 8.80
CA GLU A 172 -15.78 -6.89 9.77
C GLU A 172 -14.54 -6.79 10.64
N THR A 173 -13.41 -6.30 10.06
CA THR A 173 -12.13 -6.16 10.76
C THR A 173 -11.84 -4.74 11.22
N ARG A 174 -12.74 -3.77 10.98
CA ARG A 174 -12.54 -2.34 11.24
C ARG A 174 -11.26 -1.79 10.58
N SER A 175 -10.95 -2.26 9.38
CA SER A 175 -9.79 -1.84 8.63
C SER A 175 -10.04 -0.55 7.87
N SER A 176 -9.06 0.36 7.87
CA SER A 176 -9.07 1.52 6.98
C SER A 176 -8.87 1.10 5.53
N ILE A 177 -9.35 1.90 4.58
CA ILE A 177 -9.17 1.66 3.15
C ILE A 177 -8.17 2.67 2.58
N LEU A 178 -7.10 2.18 1.92
CA LEU A 178 -6.14 3.00 1.19
C LEU A 178 -6.48 2.96 -0.30
N PRO A 179 -6.92 4.08 -0.90
CA PRO A 179 -7.23 4.16 -2.32
C PRO A 179 -5.96 4.41 -3.14
N ILE A 180 -5.74 3.61 -4.19
CA ILE A 180 -4.61 3.75 -5.11
C ILE A 180 -5.12 3.80 -6.54
N HIS A 181 -4.69 4.80 -7.30
CA HIS A 181 -4.92 4.86 -8.74
C HIS A 181 -3.67 4.42 -9.49
N ILE A 182 -3.86 3.50 -10.42
CA ILE A 182 -2.82 2.99 -11.32
C ILE A 182 -3.05 3.61 -12.69
N ASP A 183 -2.08 4.36 -13.20
CA ASP A 183 -2.11 4.87 -14.56
C ASP A 183 -1.29 3.93 -15.45
N GLY A 184 -2.00 3.14 -16.22
CA GLY A 184 -1.47 2.15 -17.15
C GLY A 184 -2.51 1.79 -18.20
N ARG A 185 -2.06 1.18 -19.31
CA ARG A 185 -2.96 0.84 -20.42
C ARG A 185 -2.48 -0.42 -21.15
N ASN A 186 -3.43 -1.20 -21.60
CA ASN A 186 -3.22 -2.24 -22.59
C ASN A 186 -3.29 -1.67 -24.01
N SER A 187 -3.00 -2.49 -25.02
CA SER A 187 -3.04 -2.05 -26.41
C SER A 187 -4.46 -1.68 -26.87
N MET A 188 -4.55 -0.83 -27.90
CA MET A 188 -5.83 -0.51 -28.54
C MET A 188 -6.49 -1.75 -29.14
N PHE A 189 -5.70 -2.71 -29.59
CA PHE A 189 -6.20 -4.00 -30.07
C PHE A 189 -6.94 -4.77 -28.97
N PHE A 190 -6.36 -4.85 -27.77
CA PHE A 190 -7.02 -5.47 -26.62
C PHE A 190 -8.37 -4.83 -26.34
N TYR A 191 -8.44 -3.50 -26.35
CA TYR A 191 -9.70 -2.79 -26.10
C TYR A 191 -10.73 -3.05 -27.19
N ALA A 192 -10.34 -3.02 -28.46
CA ALA A 192 -11.24 -3.36 -29.59
C ALA A 192 -11.74 -4.80 -29.47
N LEU A 193 -10.85 -5.76 -29.22
CA LEU A 193 -11.20 -7.16 -29.02
C LEU A 193 -12.17 -7.33 -27.82
N SER A 194 -11.98 -6.54 -26.74
CA SER A 194 -12.82 -6.62 -25.55
C SER A 194 -14.25 -6.15 -25.78
N ILE A 195 -14.49 -5.31 -26.79
CA ILE A 195 -15.84 -4.87 -27.19
C ILE A 195 -16.53 -5.99 -27.98
N VAL A 196 -15.81 -6.64 -28.90
CA VAL A 196 -16.38 -7.64 -29.82
C VAL A 196 -16.48 -9.02 -29.18
N ALA A 197 -15.45 -9.44 -28.45
CA ALA A 197 -15.32 -10.80 -27.90
C ALA A 197 -14.63 -10.81 -26.55
N LYS A 198 -15.36 -10.46 -25.49
CA LYS A 198 -14.84 -10.37 -24.11
C LYS A 198 -14.08 -11.63 -23.65
N PRO A 199 -14.54 -12.88 -23.87
CA PRO A 199 -13.79 -14.06 -23.45
C PRO A 199 -12.43 -14.19 -24.15
N LEU A 200 -12.36 -13.88 -25.44
CA LEU A 200 -11.09 -13.92 -26.20
C LEU A 200 -10.12 -12.85 -25.71
N SER A 201 -10.62 -11.66 -25.39
CA SER A 201 -9.76 -10.61 -24.83
C SER A 201 -9.19 -10.98 -23.46
N THR A 202 -9.89 -11.81 -22.68
CA THR A 202 -9.37 -12.29 -21.38
C THR A 202 -8.21 -13.27 -21.59
N LEU A 203 -8.29 -14.15 -22.56
CA LEU A 203 -7.18 -15.02 -22.95
C LEU A 203 -6.01 -14.20 -23.54
N TRP A 204 -6.32 -13.13 -24.28
CA TRP A 204 -5.33 -12.23 -24.87
C TRP A 204 -4.49 -11.47 -23.85
N LEU A 205 -4.88 -11.41 -22.57
CA LEU A 205 -4.14 -10.72 -21.51
C LEU A 205 -2.73 -11.27 -21.30
N ILE A 206 -2.50 -12.56 -21.56
CA ILE A 206 -1.15 -13.12 -21.49
C ILE A 206 -0.27 -12.47 -22.58
N HIS A 207 -0.77 -12.35 -23.79
CA HIS A 207 -0.05 -11.68 -24.88
C HIS A 207 0.14 -10.16 -24.58
N GLU A 208 -0.84 -9.50 -23.99
CA GLU A 208 -0.70 -8.09 -23.56
C GLU A 208 0.38 -7.93 -22.49
N MET A 209 0.56 -8.92 -21.59
CA MET A 209 1.62 -8.90 -20.58
C MET A 209 3.01 -8.80 -21.23
N PHE A 210 3.28 -9.57 -22.28
CA PHE A 210 4.55 -9.51 -23.04
C PHE A 210 4.72 -8.19 -23.80
N LYS A 211 3.64 -7.50 -24.15
CA LYS A 211 3.71 -6.15 -24.74
C LYS A 211 4.03 -5.04 -23.73
N GLN A 212 4.01 -5.35 -22.45
CA GLN A 212 4.38 -4.39 -21.41
C GLN A 212 5.89 -4.35 -21.12
N GLU A 213 6.70 -5.09 -21.87
CA GLU A 213 8.16 -5.04 -21.81
C GLU A 213 8.66 -3.59 -21.96
N ASN A 214 9.65 -3.19 -21.10
CA ASN A 214 10.19 -1.84 -21.03
C ASN A 214 9.15 -0.75 -20.69
N ASN A 215 8.03 -1.09 -20.07
CA ASN A 215 6.99 -0.12 -19.74
C ASN A 215 7.10 0.38 -18.30
N THR A 216 6.63 1.61 -18.10
CA THR A 216 6.57 2.26 -16.78
C THR A 216 5.15 2.71 -16.51
N ILE A 217 4.60 2.34 -15.35
CA ILE A 217 3.31 2.81 -14.86
C ILE A 217 3.47 3.86 -13.77
N GLU A 218 2.42 4.63 -13.48
CA GLU A 218 2.42 5.60 -12.39
C GLU A 218 1.40 5.20 -11.33
N PHE A 219 1.83 5.24 -10.06
CA PHE A 219 0.95 5.09 -8.91
C PHE A 219 0.65 6.44 -8.28
N ARG A 220 -0.63 6.66 -7.95
CA ARG A 220 -1.10 7.77 -7.13
C ARG A 220 -1.82 7.22 -5.92
N ILE A 221 -1.31 7.52 -4.75
CA ILE A 221 -1.85 7.03 -3.48
C ILE A 221 -2.63 8.16 -2.81
N GLY A 222 -3.88 7.88 -2.45
CA GLY A 222 -4.72 8.79 -1.69
C GLY A 222 -4.47 8.66 -0.19
N ASP A 223 -5.01 9.60 0.58
CA ASP A 223 -5.06 9.47 2.02
C ASP A 223 -6.08 8.40 2.40
N LYS A 224 -5.84 7.69 3.51
CA LYS A 224 -6.70 6.61 3.95
C LYS A 224 -8.11 7.07 4.31
N VAL A 225 -9.08 6.23 4.06
CA VAL A 225 -10.48 6.38 4.44
C VAL A 225 -10.73 5.48 5.63
N GLU A 226 -11.02 6.08 6.79
CA GLU A 226 -11.30 5.31 8.00
C GLU A 226 -12.63 4.56 7.86
N TRP A 227 -12.74 3.40 8.53
CA TRP A 227 -13.90 2.51 8.39
C TRP A 227 -15.22 3.19 8.78
N GLU A 228 -15.20 4.12 9.73
CA GLU A 228 -16.35 4.91 10.16
C GLU A 228 -16.94 5.77 9.04
N ALA A 229 -16.10 6.23 8.11
CA ALA A 229 -16.52 7.13 7.03
C ALA A 229 -17.41 6.46 5.98
N PHE A 230 -17.49 5.11 5.97
CA PHE A 230 -18.29 4.38 4.98
C PHE A 230 -19.20 3.29 5.56
N VAL A 231 -19.18 3.06 6.86
CA VAL A 231 -19.99 2.00 7.50
C VAL A 231 -21.33 2.53 8.01
N ASN A 232 -21.35 3.73 8.59
CA ASN A 232 -22.54 4.35 9.16
C ASN A 232 -23.25 5.25 8.14
N THR A 233 -23.62 4.67 6.99
CA THR A 233 -24.33 5.40 5.93
C THR A 233 -25.64 4.68 5.59
N ASP A 234 -26.69 5.44 5.30
CA ASP A 234 -27.98 4.90 4.78
C ASP A 234 -27.87 4.42 3.32
N ILE A 235 -26.64 4.40 2.78
CA ILE A 235 -26.33 4.04 1.39
C ILE A 235 -26.04 2.54 1.32
N SER A 236 -26.52 1.88 0.27
CA SER A 236 -26.25 0.46 0.07
C SER A 236 -24.76 0.18 -0.15
N ALA A 237 -24.25 -0.96 0.36
CA ALA A 237 -22.84 -1.35 0.17
C ALA A 237 -22.42 -1.41 -1.33
N LYS A 238 -23.36 -1.63 -2.24
CA LYS A 238 -23.12 -1.61 -3.68
C LYS A 238 -22.82 -0.19 -4.19
N GLU A 239 -23.56 0.79 -3.70
CA GLU A 239 -23.36 2.21 -4.02
C GLU A 239 -22.09 2.74 -3.40
N VAL A 240 -21.79 2.39 -2.13
CA VAL A 240 -20.51 2.72 -1.48
C VAL A 240 -19.33 2.19 -2.28
N ALA A 241 -19.39 0.96 -2.82
CA ALA A 241 -18.35 0.42 -3.69
C ALA A 241 -18.16 1.27 -4.97
N GLN A 242 -19.25 1.75 -5.59
CA GLN A 242 -19.14 2.65 -6.74
C GLN A 242 -18.62 4.06 -6.35
N MET A 243 -18.88 4.51 -5.13
CA MET A 243 -18.28 5.75 -4.60
C MET A 243 -16.76 5.60 -4.44
N PHE A 244 -16.26 4.46 -3.95
CA PHE A 244 -14.81 4.17 -3.90
C PHE A 244 -14.20 4.13 -5.31
N ARG A 245 -14.86 3.46 -6.27
CA ARG A 245 -14.44 3.50 -7.66
C ARG A 245 -14.32 4.94 -8.17
N ARG A 246 -15.32 5.80 -7.93
CA ARG A 246 -15.30 7.22 -8.29
C ARG A 246 -14.18 7.96 -7.57
N HIS A 247 -13.93 7.67 -6.27
CA HIS A 247 -12.87 8.28 -5.47
C HIS A 247 -11.50 8.05 -6.12
N ILE A 248 -11.19 6.81 -6.51
CA ILE A 248 -9.91 6.44 -7.14
C ILE A 248 -9.72 7.13 -8.50
N TYR A 249 -10.75 7.17 -9.35
CA TYR A 249 -10.63 7.90 -10.62
C TYR A 249 -10.58 9.43 -10.45
N ARG A 250 -11.07 9.97 -9.35
CA ARG A 250 -10.85 11.39 -8.99
C ARG A 250 -9.44 11.63 -8.51
N LEU A 251 -8.90 10.71 -7.70
CA LEU A 251 -7.50 10.71 -7.25
C LEU A 251 -6.54 10.74 -8.45
N GLY A 252 -6.73 9.84 -9.43
CA GLY A 252 -5.94 9.82 -10.66
C GLY A 252 -5.97 11.13 -11.47
N LYS A 253 -6.99 12.00 -11.25
CA LYS A 253 -7.15 13.31 -11.90
C LYS A 253 -6.79 14.50 -10.98
N GLY A 254 -6.23 14.24 -9.79
CA GLY A 254 -5.93 15.28 -8.81
C GLY A 254 -7.16 16.03 -8.29
N LYS A 255 -8.36 15.42 -8.33
CA LYS A 255 -9.62 16.05 -7.89
C LYS A 255 -9.91 15.73 -6.43
N THR A 256 -10.72 16.58 -5.79
CA THR A 256 -11.18 16.40 -4.41
C THR A 256 -11.71 14.98 -4.14
N PRO A 257 -11.36 14.36 -3.02
CA PRO A 257 -11.84 13.04 -2.60
C PRO A 257 -13.37 12.96 -2.52
N VAL A 258 -13.94 11.75 -2.61
CA VAL A 258 -15.38 11.52 -2.40
C VAL A 258 -15.69 11.30 -0.92
N PHE A 259 -14.80 10.58 -0.24
CA PHE A 259 -14.90 10.34 1.20
C PHE A 259 -14.03 11.31 1.98
N LYS A 260 -14.38 11.56 3.24
CA LYS A 260 -13.48 12.20 4.20
C LYS A 260 -12.27 11.27 4.40
N THR A 261 -11.08 11.83 4.25
CA THR A 261 -9.82 11.11 4.39
C THR A 261 -9.06 11.57 5.62
N ARG A 262 -8.12 10.73 6.06
CA ARG A 262 -7.24 11.01 7.19
C ARG A 262 -5.79 10.80 6.80
N LEU A 263 -4.92 11.73 7.19
CA LEU A 263 -3.49 11.59 6.96
C LEU A 263 -2.93 10.39 7.74
N SER A 264 -2.14 9.58 7.08
CA SER A 264 -1.37 8.54 7.76
C SER A 264 -0.29 9.19 8.63
N ILE A 265 0.01 8.59 9.78
CA ILE A 265 1.18 8.93 10.57
C ILE A 265 2.42 8.68 9.72
N ALA A 266 3.45 9.51 9.85
CA ALA A 266 4.69 9.33 9.10
C ALA A 266 5.31 7.95 9.34
N GLN A 267 6.10 7.49 8.38
CA GLN A 267 6.90 6.29 8.56
C GLN A 267 8.01 6.54 9.59
N PRO A 268 8.49 5.50 10.28
CA PRO A 268 9.65 5.60 11.15
C PRO A 268 10.86 6.17 10.42
N GLU A 269 11.64 6.99 11.09
CA GLU A 269 12.88 7.52 10.54
C GLU A 269 13.97 6.44 10.50
N ASN A 270 14.98 6.65 9.67
CA ASN A 270 16.10 5.71 9.58
C ASN A 270 16.89 5.70 10.90
N ILE A 271 17.00 4.52 11.51
CA ILE A 271 17.68 4.29 12.78
C ILE A 271 19.13 4.78 12.75
N GLN A 272 19.84 4.57 11.65
CA GLN A 272 21.23 5.00 11.51
C GLN A 272 21.36 6.53 11.52
N HIS A 273 20.37 7.25 10.95
CA HIS A 273 20.35 8.71 10.99
C HIS A 273 20.09 9.20 12.39
N ILE A 274 19.09 8.65 13.10
CA ILE A 274 18.80 8.99 14.50
C ILE A 274 20.05 8.77 15.36
N ARG A 275 20.67 7.60 15.25
CA ARG A 275 21.87 7.23 16.04
C ARG A 275 23.04 8.17 15.76
N LYS A 276 23.26 8.53 14.50
CA LYS A 276 24.32 9.48 14.10
C LYS A 276 24.07 10.90 14.67
N GLU A 277 22.83 11.34 14.70
CA GLU A 277 22.46 12.64 15.29
C GLU A 277 22.57 12.62 16.82
N LEU A 278 22.16 11.51 17.48
CA LEU A 278 22.30 11.34 18.94
C LEU A 278 23.77 11.39 19.42
N GLN A 279 24.71 10.88 18.61
CA GLN A 279 26.14 10.98 18.90
C GLN A 279 26.66 12.43 18.97
N GLN A 280 25.91 13.39 18.43
CA GLN A 280 26.24 14.82 18.48
C GLN A 280 25.53 15.54 19.66
N CYS A 281 24.66 14.83 20.35
CA CYS A 281 23.92 15.35 21.52
C CYS A 281 24.70 15.11 22.81
N GLU A 282 24.44 15.92 23.81
CA GLU A 282 24.98 15.75 25.16
C GLU A 282 24.36 14.51 25.81
N LEU A 283 25.17 13.57 26.25
CA LEU A 283 24.74 12.43 27.05
C LEU A 283 24.65 12.86 28.51
N LEU A 284 23.44 12.85 29.07
CA LEU A 284 23.18 13.26 30.43
C LEU A 284 23.31 12.10 31.43
N GLY A 285 23.12 10.85 30.96
CA GLY A 285 23.20 9.66 31.82
C GLY A 285 22.66 8.41 31.17
N GLU A 286 22.69 7.33 31.93
CA GLU A 286 22.21 6.01 31.51
C GLU A 286 21.28 5.43 32.59
N THR A 287 20.28 4.68 32.19
CA THR A 287 19.39 3.93 33.08
C THR A 287 19.95 2.54 33.35
N GLY A 288 19.48 1.90 34.42
CA GLY A 288 19.93 0.56 34.80
C GLY A 288 19.54 -0.56 33.81
N ASP A 289 18.67 -0.24 32.84
CA ASP A 289 18.17 -1.11 31.78
C ASP A 289 18.72 -0.71 30.38
N ASN A 290 19.96 -0.21 30.34
CA ASN A 290 20.74 0.08 29.14
C ASN A 290 20.15 1.17 28.22
N LYS A 291 19.34 2.07 28.76
CA LYS A 291 18.84 3.22 27.99
C LYS A 291 19.66 4.47 28.26
N LYS A 292 19.92 5.26 27.24
CA LYS A 292 20.68 6.50 27.31
C LYS A 292 19.79 7.71 27.26
N ILE A 293 20.09 8.70 28.09
CA ILE A 293 19.35 9.95 28.18
C ILE A 293 20.19 11.04 27.49
N TYR A 294 19.69 11.55 26.37
CA TYR A 294 20.33 12.62 25.60
C TYR A 294 19.58 13.94 25.75
N LEU A 295 20.33 15.06 25.77
CA LEU A 295 19.79 16.38 25.60
C LEU A 295 19.84 16.79 24.12
N PHE A 296 18.70 16.90 23.51
CA PHE A 296 18.57 17.34 22.13
C PHE A 296 18.04 18.78 22.07
N ASN A 297 18.83 19.66 21.49
CA ASN A 297 18.41 21.01 21.12
C ASN A 297 17.81 20.99 19.73
N TYR A 298 16.64 21.61 19.56
CA TYR A 298 15.94 21.61 18.28
C TYR A 298 16.83 22.02 17.11
N GLN A 299 16.83 21.19 16.07
CA GLN A 299 17.39 21.49 14.77
C GLN A 299 16.36 21.13 13.69
N PRO A 300 16.08 22.04 12.73
CA PRO A 300 15.10 21.77 11.69
C PRO A 300 15.51 20.57 10.83
N ASN A 301 14.54 19.75 10.45
CA ASN A 301 14.73 18.60 9.55
C ASN A 301 15.65 17.47 10.04
N THR A 302 15.97 17.41 11.35
CA THR A 302 16.71 16.27 11.91
C THR A 302 15.83 15.03 12.01
N ALA A 303 16.45 13.84 11.92
CA ALA A 303 15.75 12.56 12.10
C ALA A 303 15.19 12.42 13.51
N ILE A 304 15.94 12.88 14.53
CA ILE A 304 15.48 12.90 15.93
C ILE A 304 14.16 13.67 16.06
N MET A 305 14.11 14.91 15.59
CA MET A 305 12.90 15.74 15.74
C MET A 305 11.71 15.16 14.98
N ARG A 306 11.95 14.65 13.78
CA ARG A 306 10.89 14.01 12.97
C ARG A 306 10.37 12.73 13.63
N GLU A 307 11.24 11.95 14.26
CA GLU A 307 10.84 10.74 14.98
C GLU A 307 10.09 11.07 16.27
N ILE A 308 10.54 12.04 17.05
CA ILE A 308 9.80 12.54 18.22
C ILE A 308 8.39 12.98 17.82
N GLY A 309 8.27 13.78 16.76
CA GLY A 309 6.97 14.23 16.26
C GLY A 309 6.08 13.08 15.79
N ARG A 310 6.67 12.05 15.18
CA ARG A 310 5.95 10.85 14.79
C ARG A 310 5.42 10.07 16.00
N LEU A 311 6.27 9.84 17.00
CA LEU A 311 5.92 9.09 18.21
C LEU A 311 4.88 9.84 19.05
N ARG A 312 4.98 11.18 19.14
CA ARG A 312 3.95 12.03 19.79
C ARG A 312 2.60 11.88 19.10
N GLU A 313 2.55 12.03 17.75
CA GLU A 313 1.30 11.85 17.01
C GLU A 313 0.75 10.43 17.17
N LEU A 314 1.62 9.41 17.18
CA LEU A 314 1.23 8.01 17.39
C LEU A 314 0.53 7.83 18.74
N SER A 315 1.15 8.31 19.81
CA SER A 315 0.67 8.16 21.19
C SER A 315 -0.61 8.97 21.43
N PHE A 316 -0.62 10.26 21.06
CA PHE A 316 -1.78 11.12 21.27
C PHE A 316 -2.97 10.75 20.37
N ARG A 317 -2.72 10.32 19.14
CA ARG A 317 -3.81 9.86 18.26
C ARG A 317 -4.48 8.58 18.79
N ALA A 318 -3.74 7.70 19.47
CA ALA A 318 -4.30 6.49 20.07
C ALA A 318 -5.33 6.79 21.16
N VAL A 319 -5.17 7.90 21.87
CA VAL A 319 -6.11 8.37 22.91
C VAL A 319 -7.07 9.46 22.43
N GLY A 320 -7.06 9.78 21.14
CA GLY A 320 -7.99 10.75 20.54
C GLY A 320 -7.52 12.19 20.58
N GLU A 321 -6.32 12.49 21.09
CA GLU A 321 -5.75 13.82 21.28
C GLU A 321 -4.72 14.23 20.21
N GLY A 322 -4.51 13.39 19.19
CA GLY A 322 -3.57 13.66 18.12
C GLY A 322 -3.97 14.84 17.23
N THR A 323 -2.99 15.51 16.66
CA THR A 323 -3.16 16.69 15.79
C THR A 323 -3.79 16.35 14.44
N GLN A 324 -3.92 15.08 14.10
CA GLN A 324 -4.32 14.55 12.80
C GLN A 324 -3.30 14.85 11.68
N SER A 325 -2.13 15.33 12.03
CA SER A 325 -0.99 15.56 11.16
C SER A 325 -0.16 14.28 10.99
N ARG A 326 0.84 14.31 10.13
CA ARG A 326 1.75 13.16 9.97
C ARG A 326 2.71 13.04 11.15
N ARG A 327 3.07 14.18 11.75
CA ARG A 327 3.92 14.34 12.91
C ARG A 327 3.35 15.46 13.75
N ASP A 328 3.38 15.30 15.04
CA ASP A 328 3.06 16.36 15.98
C ASP A 328 4.33 17.16 16.30
N ILE A 329 4.57 18.19 15.50
CA ILE A 329 5.65 19.17 15.68
C ILE A 329 5.01 20.53 15.59
N ASP A 330 5.21 21.36 16.62
CA ASP A 330 4.61 22.68 16.73
C ASP A 330 5.66 23.82 16.82
N ALA A 331 5.19 25.05 16.98
CA ALA A 331 6.06 26.22 17.07
C ALA A 331 6.93 26.23 18.34
N TYR A 332 6.46 25.61 19.41
CA TYR A 332 7.18 25.56 20.69
C TYR A 332 8.41 24.66 20.60
N ASP A 333 8.40 23.60 19.77
CA ASP A 333 9.54 22.71 19.63
C ASP A 333 10.84 23.44 19.26
N ARG A 334 10.73 24.58 18.55
CA ARG A 334 11.90 25.38 18.10
C ARG A 334 12.70 26.00 19.25
N ASN A 335 12.02 26.29 20.33
CA ASN A 335 12.59 27.04 21.45
C ASN A 335 12.74 26.20 22.72
N TYR A 336 12.26 24.97 22.65
CA TYR A 336 12.33 24.02 23.75
C TYR A 336 13.45 23.01 23.53
N MET A 337 13.97 22.49 24.61
CA MET A 337 14.90 21.38 24.65
C MET A 337 14.11 20.08 24.78
N HIS A 338 14.71 18.99 24.32
CA HIS A 338 14.11 17.66 24.40
C HIS A 338 15.05 16.71 25.13
N LEU A 339 14.53 16.06 26.17
CA LEU A 339 15.15 14.86 26.71
C LEU A 339 14.73 13.68 25.83
N VAL A 340 15.70 12.93 25.34
CA VAL A 340 15.47 11.78 24.50
C VAL A 340 15.99 10.54 25.22
N LEU A 341 15.08 9.61 25.49
CA LEU A 341 15.42 8.31 26.05
C LEU A 341 15.62 7.33 24.88
N TRP A 342 16.86 6.96 24.63
CA TRP A 342 17.24 6.05 23.57
C TRP A 342 17.47 4.64 24.13
N ASP A 343 16.80 3.65 23.56
CA ASP A 343 16.99 2.24 23.87
C ASP A 343 18.08 1.67 22.95
N GLU A 344 19.20 1.22 23.55
CA GLU A 344 20.32 0.66 22.79
C GLU A 344 20.07 -0.79 22.35
N ASP A 345 19.16 -1.51 23.01
CA ASP A 345 18.86 -2.91 22.67
C ASP A 345 17.83 -3.00 21.55
N GLU A 346 16.77 -2.18 21.61
CA GLU A 346 15.71 -2.14 20.59
C GLU A 346 16.01 -1.13 19.46
N LEU A 347 17.04 -0.29 19.61
CA LEU A 347 17.46 0.74 18.66
C LEU A 347 16.33 1.74 18.33
N GLU A 348 15.64 2.21 19.34
CA GLU A 348 14.52 3.13 19.19
C GLU A 348 14.51 4.25 20.24
N ILE A 349 13.73 5.31 19.98
CA ILE A 349 13.40 6.33 20.96
C ILE A 349 12.27 5.76 21.83
N ALA A 350 12.60 5.27 23.03
CA ALA A 350 11.65 4.74 23.99
C ALA A 350 10.78 5.82 24.64
N GLY A 351 11.26 7.07 24.68
CA GLY A 351 10.51 8.20 25.20
C GLY A 351 11.17 9.53 24.89
N ALA A 352 10.38 10.58 24.90
CA ALA A 352 10.89 11.95 24.79
C ALA A 352 10.08 12.91 25.65
N TYR A 353 10.76 13.90 26.23
CA TYR A 353 10.14 14.93 27.05
C TYR A 353 10.59 16.32 26.61
N ARG A 354 9.64 17.23 26.41
CA ARG A 354 9.89 18.61 26.00
C ARG A 354 9.87 19.53 27.23
N PHE A 355 10.90 20.35 27.38
CA PHE A 355 11.00 21.32 28.51
C PHE A 355 11.72 22.59 28.10
N CYS A 356 11.58 23.65 28.88
CA CYS A 356 12.29 24.90 28.66
C CYS A 356 12.66 25.55 30.00
N ASP A 357 13.65 26.43 29.95
CA ASP A 357 13.89 27.41 31.04
C ASP A 357 12.83 28.52 30.92
N THR A 358 11.93 28.58 31.90
CA THR A 358 10.82 29.52 31.90
C THR A 358 11.29 30.97 31.99
N ASN A 359 12.37 31.26 32.74
CA ASN A 359 12.90 32.63 32.83
C ASN A 359 13.46 33.08 31.48
N MET A 360 14.18 32.20 30.80
CA MET A 360 14.69 32.46 29.47
C MET A 360 13.54 32.70 28.49
N MET A 361 12.53 31.85 28.50
CA MET A 361 11.38 31.96 27.60
C MET A 361 10.58 33.24 27.82
N LEU A 362 10.33 33.60 29.09
CA LEU A 362 9.67 34.85 29.45
C LEU A 362 10.43 36.08 28.95
N SER A 363 11.77 36.05 29.01
CA SER A 363 12.60 37.16 28.54
C SER A 363 12.62 37.31 27.01
N ILE A 364 12.48 36.21 26.24
CA ILE A 364 12.57 36.21 24.78
C ILE A 364 11.20 36.41 24.12
N GLN A 365 10.14 35.74 24.62
CA GLN A 365 8.83 35.67 23.97
C GLN A 365 7.66 36.09 24.91
N GLY A 366 7.95 36.44 26.14
CA GLY A 366 6.90 36.67 27.10
C GLY A 366 6.13 35.43 27.49
N ILE A 367 4.94 35.58 28.02
CA ILE A 367 4.07 34.48 28.48
C ILE A 367 3.65 33.55 27.33
N ASP A 368 3.50 34.10 26.12
CA ASP A 368 3.10 33.36 24.92
C ASP A 368 4.16 32.32 24.47
N GLY A 369 5.42 32.46 24.94
CA GLY A 369 6.48 31.49 24.74
C GLY A 369 6.34 30.23 25.61
N ILE A 370 5.47 30.25 26.62
CA ILE A 370 5.27 29.11 27.53
C ILE A 370 4.07 28.30 27.08
N TYR A 371 4.32 27.03 26.69
CA TYR A 371 3.29 26.14 26.16
C TYR A 371 2.04 26.03 27.05
N THR A 372 2.23 25.89 28.37
CA THR A 372 1.12 25.77 29.33
C THR A 372 0.22 27.00 29.37
N SER A 373 0.70 28.18 28.97
CA SER A 373 -0.14 29.39 28.91
C SER A 373 -1.20 29.32 27.80
N SER A 374 -0.97 28.50 26.79
CA SER A 374 -1.93 28.26 25.70
C SER A 374 -3.08 27.32 26.08
N LEU A 375 -3.00 26.67 27.25
CA LEU A 375 -3.99 25.73 27.75
C LEU A 375 -5.02 26.36 28.66
N PHE A 376 -4.76 27.62 29.10
CA PHE A 376 -5.57 28.43 29.99
C PHE A 376 -5.80 29.80 29.37
#